data_4e3fb0185f75b0fc323d8de7ec00a716
#
_entry.id   4e3fb0185f75b0fc323d8de7ec00a716
#
_cell.length_a   1.000
_cell.length_b   1.000
_cell.length_c   1.000
_cell.angle_alpha   90.00
_cell.angle_beta   90.00
_cell.angle_gamma   90.00
#
_symmetry.space_group_name_H-M   'P 1'
#
loop_
_entity.id
_entity.type
_entity.pdbx_description
1 polymer ?
#
loop_
_entity_poly.entity_id
_entity_poly.type
_entity_poly.pdbx_seq_one_letter_code
_entity_poly.pdbx_strand_id
1 'polypeptide(L)'
;YEEEFRLLGYGPYVKEMNIWLKYVHSVTIVAPFSKEKTSNIDLDYQHSIINFEKIPALAFNNPFSILKSTFNLPLAVWKIFKAMYHADHIHLRCPGNVGLIGCFVQVFFPHKIKTAKYAGNWDPKSKQPWTYNLQKYILKNTFLTRNMQVLVYGEWKNQSKNIKSFFTATYSDYEKEIIKKENLNLGVKFIFAGNLAGGKRPLYRLKLINGLVKKGF
;
A
#
# COMPACT_ATOMS: atom_id res chain seq x y z
N TYR A 1 -5.48 34.73 6.85
CA TYR A 1 -4.46 33.68 7.12
C TYR A 1 -5.03 32.41 6.53
N GLU A 2 -4.59 32.01 5.33
CA GLU A 2 -4.84 30.67 4.77
C GLU A 2 -4.01 29.69 5.62
N GLU A 3 -4.68 28.88 6.45
CA GLU A 3 -4.06 27.68 7.01
C GLU A 3 -3.73 26.78 5.84
N GLU A 4 -2.46 26.59 5.58
CA GLU A 4 -1.95 25.70 4.54
C GLU A 4 -2.47 24.28 4.83
N PHE A 5 -3.43 23.82 4.02
CA PHE A 5 -4.05 22.50 4.22
C PHE A 5 -3.03 21.41 3.93
N ARG A 6 -2.42 20.88 5.00
CA ARG A 6 -1.44 19.81 4.92
C ARG A 6 -2.14 18.45 4.81
N LEU A 7 -1.88 17.73 3.74
CA LEU A 7 -2.38 16.39 3.53
C LEU A 7 -1.33 15.39 3.96
N LEU A 8 -1.59 14.70 5.07
CA LEU A 8 -0.71 13.68 5.62
C LEU A 8 -1.18 12.27 5.26
N GLY A 9 -0.24 11.35 5.19
CA GLY A 9 -0.52 9.93 5.01
C GLY A 9 0.62 9.06 5.51
N TYR A 10 0.42 7.75 5.48
CA TYR A 10 1.39 6.77 5.94
C TYR A 10 2.76 6.97 5.29
N GLY A 11 3.75 7.35 6.07
CA GLY A 11 5.05 7.87 5.61
C GLY A 11 5.78 7.04 4.57
N PRO A 12 5.98 5.73 4.73
CA PRO A 12 6.65 4.91 3.71
C PRO A 12 5.98 4.96 2.33
N TYR A 13 4.65 5.10 2.29
CA TYR A 13 3.92 5.26 1.04
C TYR A 13 4.03 6.67 0.50
N VAL A 14 3.88 7.68 1.35
CA VAL A 14 4.00 9.08 0.94
C VAL A 14 5.39 9.39 0.42
N LYS A 15 6.45 8.89 1.09
CA LYS A 15 7.85 9.03 0.63
C LYS A 15 8.03 8.50 -0.81
N GLU A 16 7.44 7.36 -1.13
CA GLU A 16 7.44 6.81 -2.48
C GLU A 16 6.62 7.67 -3.45
N MET A 17 5.41 8.07 -3.06
CA MET A 17 4.56 8.89 -3.91
C MET A 17 5.18 10.25 -4.20
N ASN A 18 5.85 10.89 -3.24
CA ASN A 18 6.55 12.15 -3.45
C ASN A 18 7.66 12.07 -4.51
N ILE A 19 8.23 10.88 -4.76
CA ILE A 19 9.15 10.69 -5.88
C ILE A 19 8.38 10.71 -7.21
N TRP A 20 7.24 10.02 -7.29
CA TRP A 20 6.42 9.96 -8.51
C TRP A 20 5.76 11.28 -8.84
N LEU A 21 5.30 12.01 -7.81
CA LEU A 21 4.61 13.29 -7.96
C LEU A 21 5.48 14.38 -8.59
N LYS A 22 6.80 14.25 -8.56
CA LYS A 22 7.73 15.15 -9.25
C LYS A 22 7.56 15.14 -10.79
N TYR A 23 6.92 14.12 -11.34
CA TYR A 23 6.79 13.91 -12.79
C TYR A 23 5.38 14.14 -13.31
N VAL A 24 4.48 14.68 -12.49
CA VAL A 24 3.10 15.00 -12.88
C VAL A 24 2.83 16.48 -12.67
N HIS A 25 1.88 17.04 -13.44
CA HIS A 25 1.50 18.44 -13.32
C HIS A 25 0.58 18.68 -12.10
N SER A 26 -0.34 17.77 -11.86
CA SER A 26 -1.27 17.82 -10.73
C SER A 26 -1.62 16.42 -10.26
N VAL A 27 -2.07 16.30 -9.02
CA VAL A 27 -2.49 15.03 -8.45
C VAL A 27 -3.85 15.15 -7.80
N THR A 28 -4.73 14.18 -8.05
CA THR A 28 -5.99 14.02 -7.32
C THR A 28 -5.91 12.77 -6.46
N ILE A 29 -5.90 12.94 -5.14
CA ILE A 29 -5.86 11.86 -4.18
C ILE A 29 -7.29 11.53 -3.75
N VAL A 30 -7.74 10.31 -4.02
CA VAL A 30 -9.08 9.81 -3.65
C VAL A 30 -8.94 8.86 -2.48
N ALA A 31 -9.35 9.28 -1.30
CA ALA A 31 -9.21 8.49 -0.08
C ALA A 31 -10.27 8.85 0.98
N PRO A 32 -10.55 7.97 1.94
CA PRO A 32 -11.26 8.35 3.15
C PRO A 32 -10.36 9.27 4.00
N PHE A 33 -10.98 10.25 4.63
CA PHE A 33 -10.28 11.15 5.55
C PHE A 33 -10.37 10.59 6.97
N SER A 34 -9.23 10.44 7.64
CA SER A 34 -9.18 10.12 9.07
C SER A 34 -9.13 11.40 9.90
N LYS A 35 -9.86 11.39 11.02
CA LYS A 35 -9.81 12.44 12.05
C LYS A 35 -8.89 12.05 13.22
N GLU A 36 -8.20 10.92 13.13
CA GLU A 36 -7.26 10.47 14.14
C GLU A 36 -6.08 11.42 14.24
N LYS A 37 -5.47 11.47 15.43
CA LYS A 37 -4.25 12.25 15.62
C LYS A 37 -3.16 11.71 14.69
N THR A 38 -2.40 12.64 14.11
CA THR A 38 -1.26 12.30 13.27
C THR A 38 -0.24 11.48 14.05
N SER A 39 0.34 10.50 13.38
CA SER A 39 1.40 9.66 13.92
C SER A 39 2.78 10.23 13.53
N ASN A 40 3.80 9.98 14.35
CA ASN A 40 5.18 10.37 14.05
C ASN A 40 5.74 9.74 12.75
N ILE A 41 5.03 8.74 12.20
CA ILE A 41 5.40 8.11 10.91
C ILE A 41 4.64 8.70 9.72
N ASP A 42 3.70 9.62 9.93
CA ASP A 42 2.96 10.24 8.85
C ASP A 42 3.80 11.35 8.21
N LEU A 43 3.74 11.45 6.89
CA LEU A 43 4.46 12.45 6.10
C LEU A 43 3.48 13.25 5.24
N ASP A 44 3.89 14.45 4.87
CA ASP A 44 3.16 15.30 3.94
C ASP A 44 3.36 14.87 2.49
N TYR A 45 2.29 14.91 1.71
CA TYR A 45 2.40 14.89 0.27
C TYR A 45 3.01 16.21 -0.24
N GLN A 46 4.08 16.09 -1.02
CA GLN A 46 4.86 17.23 -1.52
C GLN A 46 4.55 17.44 -3.00
N HIS A 47 3.60 18.31 -3.29
CA HIS A 47 3.28 18.75 -4.65
C HIS A 47 2.55 20.09 -4.63
N SER A 48 2.79 20.95 -5.61
CA SER A 48 2.20 22.29 -5.68
C SER A 48 0.69 22.29 -5.97
N ILE A 49 0.18 21.27 -6.68
CA ILE A 49 -1.23 21.18 -7.06
C ILE A 49 -1.78 19.82 -6.61
N ILE A 50 -2.31 19.79 -5.39
CA ILE A 50 -2.95 18.59 -4.81
C ILE A 50 -4.45 18.84 -4.68
N ASN A 51 -5.25 18.00 -5.32
CA ASN A 51 -6.68 17.92 -5.12
C ASN A 51 -7.01 16.71 -4.24
N PHE A 52 -7.77 16.92 -3.18
CA PHE A 52 -8.22 15.83 -2.31
C PHE A 52 -9.70 15.55 -2.49
N GLU A 53 -10.03 14.41 -3.07
CA GLU A 53 -11.40 13.94 -3.23
C GLU A 53 -11.74 12.98 -2.08
N LYS A 54 -12.41 13.50 -1.07
CA LYS A 54 -12.84 12.72 0.09
C LYS A 54 -13.94 11.74 -0.28
N ILE A 55 -13.74 10.47 0.03
CA ILE A 55 -14.75 9.41 -0.05
C ILE A 55 -15.14 8.92 1.34
N PRO A 56 -16.33 8.31 1.50
CA PRO A 56 -16.70 7.65 2.74
C PRO A 56 -15.74 6.51 3.10
N ALA A 57 -15.45 6.35 4.38
CA ALA A 57 -14.73 5.17 4.86
C ALA A 57 -15.59 3.91 4.67
N LEU A 58 -14.99 2.87 4.11
CA LEU A 58 -15.63 1.57 3.88
C LEU A 58 -15.02 0.52 4.80
N ALA A 59 -15.82 -0.03 5.69
CA ALA A 59 -15.42 -1.06 6.63
C ALA A 59 -16.40 -2.23 6.58
N PHE A 60 -15.88 -3.47 6.69
CA PHE A 60 -16.66 -4.69 6.57
C PHE A 60 -16.39 -5.67 7.72
N ASN A 61 -16.09 -5.13 8.90
CA ASN A 61 -15.68 -5.89 10.08
C ASN A 61 -16.85 -6.27 11.01
N ASN A 62 -17.99 -5.62 10.87
CA ASN A 62 -19.19 -5.95 11.64
C ASN A 62 -20.47 -5.61 10.84
N PRO A 63 -21.65 -6.16 11.19
CA PRO A 63 -22.88 -5.97 10.43
C PRO A 63 -23.28 -4.50 10.23
N PHE A 64 -23.10 -3.67 11.24
CA PHE A 64 -23.42 -2.24 11.16
C PHE A 64 -22.51 -1.51 10.17
N SER A 65 -21.20 -1.80 10.21
CA SER A 65 -20.24 -1.25 9.25
C SER A 65 -20.54 -1.70 7.82
N ILE A 66 -20.96 -2.95 7.64
CA ILE A 66 -21.34 -3.50 6.33
C ILE A 66 -22.53 -2.71 5.79
N LEU A 67 -23.60 -2.56 6.58
CA LEU A 67 -24.79 -1.81 6.16
C LEU A 67 -24.44 -0.37 5.78
N LYS A 68 -23.68 0.34 6.64
CA LYS A 68 -23.22 1.71 6.37
C LYS A 68 -22.36 1.78 5.10
N SER A 69 -21.46 0.83 4.91
CA SER A 69 -20.58 0.76 3.73
C SER A 69 -21.38 0.49 2.45
N THR A 70 -22.42 -0.32 2.52
CA THR A 70 -23.30 -0.59 1.37
C THR A 70 -24.00 0.69 0.89
N PHE A 71 -24.53 1.50 1.79
CA PHE A 71 -25.14 2.80 1.44
C PHE A 71 -24.11 3.81 0.92
N ASN A 72 -22.88 3.77 1.41
CA ASN A 72 -21.80 4.66 0.99
C ASN A 72 -21.11 4.24 -0.32
N LEU A 73 -21.27 2.98 -0.72
CA LEU A 73 -20.58 2.41 -1.86
C LEU A 73 -20.89 3.14 -3.19
N PRO A 74 -22.16 3.47 -3.52
CA PRO A 74 -22.46 4.17 -4.77
C PRO A 74 -21.77 5.53 -4.86
N LEU A 75 -21.74 6.28 -3.75
CA LEU A 75 -21.05 7.58 -3.69
C LEU A 75 -19.52 7.40 -3.87
N ALA A 76 -18.92 6.40 -3.22
CA ALA A 76 -17.50 6.11 -3.37
C ALA A 76 -17.15 5.71 -4.82
N VAL A 77 -17.94 4.84 -5.43
CA VAL A 77 -17.80 4.42 -6.83
C VAL A 77 -17.88 5.63 -7.77
N TRP A 78 -18.89 6.48 -7.58
CA TRP A 78 -19.09 7.68 -8.41
C TRP A 78 -17.89 8.63 -8.32
N LYS A 79 -17.41 8.92 -7.11
CA LYS A 79 -16.27 9.82 -6.91
C LYS A 79 -14.98 9.26 -7.51
N ILE A 80 -14.74 7.96 -7.34
CA ILE A 80 -13.60 7.26 -7.96
C ILE A 80 -13.74 7.30 -9.50
N PHE A 81 -14.93 7.03 -10.03
CA PHE A 81 -15.18 7.08 -11.47
C PHE A 81 -14.92 8.48 -12.01
N LYS A 82 -15.46 9.53 -11.36
CA LYS A 82 -15.26 10.92 -11.76
C LYS A 82 -13.78 11.31 -11.75
N ALA A 83 -13.04 10.94 -10.71
CA ALA A 83 -11.60 11.20 -10.63
C ALA A 83 -10.83 10.49 -11.75
N MET A 84 -11.14 9.20 -12.01
CA MET A 84 -10.52 8.45 -13.11
C MET A 84 -10.88 9.00 -14.49
N TYR A 85 -12.10 9.54 -14.66
CA TYR A 85 -12.52 10.13 -15.91
C TYR A 85 -11.68 11.35 -16.29
N HIS A 86 -11.32 12.20 -15.32
CA HIS A 86 -10.53 13.42 -15.55
C HIS A 86 -9.02 13.18 -15.51
N ALA A 87 -8.55 12.05 -15.00
CA ALA A 87 -7.12 11.77 -14.91
C ALA A 87 -6.54 11.28 -16.24
N ASP A 88 -5.34 11.69 -16.60
CA ASP A 88 -4.57 11.14 -17.72
C ASP A 88 -3.90 9.81 -17.34
N HIS A 89 -3.46 9.68 -16.10
CA HIS A 89 -2.86 8.50 -15.52
C HIS A 89 -3.62 8.07 -14.26
N ILE A 90 -3.95 6.79 -14.16
CA ILE A 90 -4.61 6.21 -12.99
C ILE A 90 -3.59 5.40 -12.19
N HIS A 91 -3.41 5.73 -10.92
CA HIS A 91 -2.62 4.93 -10.00
C HIS A 91 -3.47 4.27 -8.91
N LEU A 92 -3.39 2.96 -8.78
CA LEU A 92 -4.12 2.19 -7.77
C LEU A 92 -3.17 1.69 -6.69
N ARG A 93 -3.52 1.93 -5.42
CA ARG A 93 -2.88 1.27 -4.29
C ARG A 93 -3.71 0.08 -3.82
N CYS A 94 -3.14 -1.09 -3.95
CA CYS A 94 -3.72 -2.37 -3.55
C CYS A 94 -2.81 -3.09 -2.53
N PRO A 95 -3.32 -4.01 -1.72
CA PRO A 95 -4.73 -4.33 -1.53
C PRO A 95 -5.40 -3.35 -0.56
N GLY A 96 -6.72 -3.25 -0.66
CA GLY A 96 -7.54 -2.43 0.23
C GLY A 96 -8.95 -2.25 -0.34
N ASN A 97 -9.89 -1.75 0.47
CA ASN A 97 -11.28 -1.58 0.05
C ASN A 97 -11.40 -0.55 -1.08
N VAL A 98 -10.72 0.58 -0.97
CA VAL A 98 -10.67 1.60 -2.04
C VAL A 98 -9.97 1.06 -3.28
N GLY A 99 -8.85 0.33 -3.10
CA GLY A 99 -8.15 -0.33 -4.18
C GLY A 99 -9.01 -1.35 -4.92
N LEU A 100 -9.86 -2.10 -4.19
CA LEU A 100 -10.80 -3.06 -4.80
C LEU A 100 -11.82 -2.35 -5.69
N ILE A 101 -12.44 -1.26 -5.22
CA ILE A 101 -13.35 -0.45 -6.03
C ILE A 101 -12.60 0.09 -7.26
N GLY A 102 -11.39 0.61 -7.05
CA GLY A 102 -10.53 1.09 -8.13
C GLY A 102 -10.25 0.01 -9.17
N CYS A 103 -10.02 -1.24 -8.75
CA CYS A 103 -9.83 -2.39 -9.66
C CYS A 103 -11.06 -2.63 -10.55
N PHE A 104 -12.29 -2.43 -10.05
CA PHE A 104 -13.50 -2.55 -10.85
C PHE A 104 -13.70 -1.34 -11.77
N VAL A 105 -13.61 -0.14 -11.22
CA VAL A 105 -13.90 1.10 -11.95
C VAL A 105 -12.92 1.33 -13.10
N GLN A 106 -11.65 0.99 -12.95
CA GLN A 106 -10.63 1.17 -13.99
C GLN A 106 -10.91 0.39 -15.27
N VAL A 107 -11.74 -0.65 -15.21
CA VAL A 107 -12.12 -1.45 -16.40
C VAL A 107 -12.83 -0.60 -17.44
N PHE A 108 -13.57 0.43 -17.01
CA PHE A 108 -14.27 1.36 -17.90
C PHE A 108 -13.33 2.34 -18.61
N PHE A 109 -12.05 2.35 -18.28
CA PHE A 109 -11.04 3.23 -18.86
C PHE A 109 -9.91 2.45 -19.56
N PRO A 110 -10.21 1.62 -20.59
CA PRO A 110 -9.22 0.74 -21.21
C PRO A 110 -8.11 1.52 -21.96
N HIS A 111 -8.37 2.77 -22.37
CA HIS A 111 -7.43 3.59 -23.12
C HIS A 111 -6.46 4.37 -22.24
N LYS A 112 -6.78 4.55 -20.95
CA LYS A 112 -5.92 5.32 -20.05
C LYS A 112 -4.70 4.52 -19.62
N ILE A 113 -3.57 5.21 -19.46
CA ILE A 113 -2.37 4.64 -18.87
C ILE A 113 -2.62 4.40 -17.38
N LYS A 114 -2.23 3.22 -16.90
CA LYS A 114 -2.53 2.81 -15.53
C LYS A 114 -1.34 2.14 -14.87
N THR A 115 -1.20 2.39 -13.58
CA THR A 115 -0.33 1.61 -12.71
C THR A 115 -1.11 1.13 -11.49
N ALA A 116 -0.76 -0.03 -11.00
CA ALA A 116 -1.26 -0.51 -9.71
C ALA A 116 -0.08 -0.99 -8.88
N LYS A 117 0.06 -0.51 -7.64
CA LYS A 117 1.00 -1.07 -6.68
C LYS A 117 0.29 -2.00 -5.73
N TYR A 118 0.64 -3.28 -5.78
CA TYR A 118 0.16 -4.27 -4.81
C TYR A 118 1.15 -4.37 -3.66
N ALA A 119 0.90 -3.63 -2.59
CA ALA A 119 1.78 -3.54 -1.42
C ALA A 119 1.62 -4.71 -0.42
N GLY A 120 0.81 -5.72 -0.75
CA GLY A 120 0.64 -6.94 0.02
C GLY A 120 1.53 -8.08 -0.48
N ASN A 121 1.37 -9.25 0.13
CA ASN A 121 2.07 -10.44 -0.31
C ASN A 121 1.48 -10.96 -1.64
N TRP A 122 2.29 -10.97 -2.70
CA TRP A 122 1.87 -11.45 -4.03
C TRP A 122 1.95 -12.96 -4.19
N ASP A 123 2.60 -13.69 -3.26
CA ASP A 123 2.73 -15.14 -3.33
C ASP A 123 1.38 -15.83 -3.62
N PRO A 124 1.25 -16.61 -4.70
CA PRO A 124 0.04 -17.36 -5.01
C PRO A 124 -0.37 -18.36 -3.92
N LYS A 125 0.59 -18.85 -3.15
CA LYS A 125 0.38 -19.83 -2.07
C LYS A 125 0.01 -19.18 -0.73
N SER A 126 0.10 -17.85 -0.62
CA SER A 126 -0.20 -17.16 0.63
C SER A 126 -1.70 -17.15 0.93
N LYS A 127 -2.05 -17.52 2.15
CA LYS A 127 -3.42 -17.39 2.64
C LYS A 127 -3.74 -15.91 2.84
N GLN A 128 -4.72 -15.40 2.11
CA GLN A 128 -5.15 -14.01 2.15
C GLN A 128 -6.68 -13.92 2.16
N PRO A 129 -7.25 -12.80 2.62
CA PRO A 129 -8.69 -12.54 2.50
C PRO A 129 -9.16 -12.69 1.05
N TRP A 130 -10.37 -13.14 0.86
CA TRP A 130 -10.95 -13.35 -0.48
C TRP A 130 -10.96 -12.07 -1.34
N THR A 131 -11.17 -10.90 -0.72
CA THR A 131 -11.11 -9.59 -1.38
C THR A 131 -9.73 -9.28 -1.96
N TYR A 132 -8.66 -9.73 -1.29
CA TYR A 132 -7.28 -9.58 -1.77
C TYR A 132 -7.01 -10.52 -2.96
N ASN A 133 -7.50 -11.75 -2.87
CA ASN A 133 -7.41 -12.70 -3.98
C ASN A 133 -8.19 -12.23 -5.20
N LEU A 134 -9.35 -11.60 -5.00
CA LEU A 134 -10.14 -10.99 -6.07
C LEU A 134 -9.37 -9.84 -6.74
N GLN A 135 -8.73 -8.97 -5.95
CA GLN A 135 -7.87 -7.92 -6.51
C GLN A 135 -6.72 -8.51 -7.33
N LYS A 136 -6.03 -9.53 -6.82
CA LYS A 136 -4.98 -10.24 -7.58
C LYS A 136 -5.52 -10.82 -8.89
N TYR A 137 -6.70 -11.43 -8.85
CA TYR A 137 -7.33 -12.00 -10.04
C TYR A 137 -7.61 -10.93 -11.10
N ILE A 138 -8.22 -9.80 -10.71
CA ILE A 138 -8.48 -8.69 -11.63
C ILE A 138 -7.16 -8.12 -12.17
N LEU A 139 -6.18 -7.87 -11.30
CA LEU A 139 -4.90 -7.27 -11.67
C LEU A 139 -4.07 -8.15 -12.61
N LYS A 140 -4.16 -9.48 -12.50
CA LYS A 140 -3.52 -10.43 -13.42
C LYS A 140 -4.20 -10.49 -14.79
N ASN A 141 -5.47 -10.15 -14.89
CA ASN A 141 -6.22 -10.25 -16.11
C ASN A 141 -5.91 -9.06 -17.04
N THR A 142 -5.11 -9.30 -18.07
CA THR A 142 -4.67 -8.25 -19.02
C THR A 142 -5.80 -7.72 -19.91
N PHE A 143 -6.92 -8.42 -20.03
CA PHE A 143 -8.10 -7.92 -20.72
C PHE A 143 -8.85 -6.89 -19.86
N LEU A 144 -9.04 -7.16 -18.57
CA LEU A 144 -9.66 -6.23 -17.62
C LEU A 144 -8.76 -5.03 -17.29
N THR A 145 -7.44 -5.22 -17.35
CA THR A 145 -6.44 -4.21 -16.99
C THR A 145 -5.64 -3.73 -18.20
N ARG A 146 -6.32 -3.42 -19.30
CA ARG A 146 -5.66 -2.86 -20.49
C ARG A 146 -4.85 -1.61 -20.12
N ASN A 147 -3.65 -1.48 -20.69
CA ASN A 147 -2.71 -0.39 -20.46
C ASN A 147 -2.31 -0.20 -18.99
N MET A 148 -2.32 -1.29 -18.19
CA MET A 148 -1.92 -1.26 -16.78
C MET A 148 -0.62 -2.03 -16.56
N GLN A 149 0.31 -1.44 -15.81
CA GLN A 149 1.41 -2.15 -15.18
C GLN A 149 1.12 -2.36 -13.70
N VAL A 150 1.30 -3.58 -13.23
CA VAL A 150 1.07 -3.96 -11.83
C VAL A 150 2.40 -4.23 -11.16
N LEU A 151 2.73 -3.42 -10.18
CA LEU A 151 3.99 -3.46 -9.44
C LEU A 151 3.80 -4.33 -8.20
N VAL A 152 4.63 -5.35 -8.06
CA VAL A 152 4.54 -6.33 -6.96
C VAL A 152 5.90 -6.57 -6.32
N TYR A 153 5.92 -6.87 -5.03
CA TYR A 153 7.15 -7.26 -4.36
C TYR A 153 7.54 -8.70 -4.74
N GLY A 154 8.82 -8.88 -5.04
CA GLY A 154 9.40 -10.18 -5.39
C GLY A 154 9.25 -10.55 -6.87
N GLU A 155 10.00 -11.57 -7.26
CA GLU A 155 9.95 -12.16 -8.59
C GLU A 155 9.11 -13.43 -8.56
N TRP A 156 8.14 -13.53 -9.47
CA TRP A 156 7.20 -14.63 -9.49
C TRP A 156 7.14 -15.26 -10.87
N LYS A 157 7.31 -16.56 -10.93
CA LYS A 157 7.21 -17.34 -12.19
C LYS A 157 5.75 -17.39 -12.67
N ASN A 158 5.56 -17.56 -13.97
CA ASN A 158 4.26 -17.77 -14.62
C ASN A 158 3.24 -16.64 -14.35
N GLN A 159 3.71 -15.38 -14.38
CA GLN A 159 2.85 -14.22 -14.24
C GLN A 159 2.43 -13.67 -15.60
N SER A 160 1.31 -12.93 -15.62
CA SER A 160 0.87 -12.19 -16.80
C SER A 160 1.86 -11.06 -17.13
N LYS A 161 1.95 -10.69 -18.40
CA LYS A 161 2.93 -9.73 -18.94
C LYS A 161 2.90 -8.34 -18.28
N ASN A 162 1.77 -7.96 -17.69
CA ASN A 162 1.58 -6.69 -17.01
C ASN A 162 2.10 -6.67 -15.57
N ILE A 163 2.47 -7.83 -14.98
CA ILE A 163 3.04 -7.91 -13.64
C ILE A 163 4.54 -7.60 -13.73
N LYS A 164 4.99 -6.65 -12.91
CA LYS A 164 6.39 -6.21 -12.84
C LYS A 164 6.90 -6.30 -11.41
N SER A 165 8.08 -6.88 -11.24
CA SER A 165 8.80 -6.84 -9.96
C SER A 165 9.16 -5.41 -9.62
N PHE A 166 8.92 -5.01 -8.39
CA PHE A 166 9.16 -3.66 -7.93
C PHE A 166 9.64 -3.67 -6.49
N PHE A 167 10.74 -3.00 -6.25
CA PHE A 167 11.30 -2.82 -4.91
C PHE A 167 11.36 -1.35 -4.59
N THR A 168 10.86 -0.97 -3.41
CA THR A 168 11.05 0.36 -2.88
C THR A 168 11.99 0.30 -1.70
N ALA A 169 13.06 1.09 -1.74
CA ALA A 169 13.80 1.43 -0.55
C ALA A 169 13.07 2.54 0.21
N THR A 170 12.96 2.39 1.52
CA THR A 170 12.38 3.42 2.39
C THR A 170 13.44 4.37 2.94
N TYR A 171 14.67 4.23 2.51
CA TYR A 171 15.83 5.04 2.88
C TYR A 171 16.62 5.45 1.63
N SER A 172 17.34 6.55 1.74
CA SER A 172 18.21 7.10 0.69
C SER A 172 19.66 6.66 0.93
N ASP A 173 20.50 6.77 -0.10
CA ASP A 173 21.91 6.36 0.03
C ASP A 173 22.68 7.14 1.11
N TYR A 174 22.34 8.42 1.33
CA TYR A 174 22.94 9.23 2.39
C TYR A 174 22.48 8.84 3.81
N GLU A 175 21.39 8.08 3.94
CA GLU A 175 20.90 7.54 5.23
C GLU A 175 21.60 6.21 5.59
N LYS A 176 22.46 5.70 4.70
CA LYS A 176 23.22 4.47 4.96
C LYS A 176 24.43 4.77 5.83
N GLU A 177 24.46 4.15 6.99
CA GLU A 177 25.64 4.17 7.86
C GLU A 177 26.54 2.97 7.55
N ILE A 178 27.86 3.19 7.57
CA ILE A 178 28.83 2.11 7.46
C ILE A 178 28.88 1.40 8.81
N ILE A 179 28.25 0.24 8.89
CA ILE A 179 28.24 -0.57 10.10
C ILE A 179 29.60 -1.30 10.18
N LYS A 180 30.38 -0.99 11.20
CA LYS A 180 31.56 -1.81 11.56
C LYS A 180 31.07 -3.16 12.07
N LYS A 181 31.60 -4.24 11.49
CA LYS A 181 31.33 -5.60 11.99
C LYS A 181 31.94 -5.72 13.39
N GLU A 182 31.10 -5.89 14.40
CA GLU A 182 31.55 -6.20 15.75
C GLU A 182 31.97 -7.67 15.84
N ASN A 183 32.93 -7.94 16.75
CA ASN A 183 33.39 -9.29 17.01
C ASN A 183 32.32 -10.05 17.81
N LEU A 184 31.79 -11.15 17.27
CA LEU A 184 30.73 -11.95 17.89
C LEU A 184 31.15 -12.66 19.18
N ASN A 185 32.41 -12.60 19.56
CA ASN A 185 32.96 -13.22 20.79
C ASN A 185 32.41 -12.62 22.09
N LEU A 186 31.73 -11.46 22.02
CA LEU A 186 31.14 -10.77 23.18
C LEU A 186 29.64 -11.12 23.40
N GLY A 187 29.15 -12.14 22.73
CA GLY A 187 27.74 -12.54 22.78
C GLY A 187 26.91 -11.96 21.64
N VAL A 188 25.82 -12.63 21.31
CA VAL A 188 24.91 -12.28 20.21
C VAL A 188 23.71 -11.52 20.74
N LYS A 189 23.49 -10.31 20.25
CA LYS A 189 22.30 -9.51 20.56
C LYS A 189 21.26 -9.70 19.45
N PHE A 190 20.06 -10.17 19.79
CA PHE A 190 18.94 -10.30 18.87
C PHE A 190 18.02 -9.10 18.98
N ILE A 191 17.78 -8.41 17.87
CA ILE A 191 16.85 -7.30 17.78
C ILE A 191 15.64 -7.73 16.97
N PHE A 192 14.44 -7.49 17.48
CA PHE A 192 13.19 -7.61 16.75
C PHE A 192 12.58 -6.23 16.50
N ALA A 193 12.56 -5.81 15.25
CA ALA A 193 11.88 -4.60 14.82
C ALA A 193 10.59 -4.97 14.07
N GLY A 194 9.45 -4.45 14.52
CA GLY A 194 8.16 -4.68 13.87
C GLY A 194 6.98 -4.61 14.83
N ASN A 195 5.77 -4.56 14.29
CA ASN A 195 4.55 -4.56 15.08
C ASN A 195 4.35 -5.90 15.79
N LEU A 196 3.78 -5.87 17.01
CA LEU A 196 3.42 -7.07 17.79
C LEU A 196 2.14 -7.74 17.24
N ALA A 197 2.00 -7.82 15.93
CA ALA A 197 0.86 -8.45 15.25
C ALA A 197 1.09 -9.96 15.11
N GLY A 198 -0.01 -10.74 15.13
CA GLY A 198 0.05 -12.21 15.01
C GLY A 198 0.79 -12.70 13.78
N GLY A 199 0.67 -12.00 12.64
CA GLY A 199 1.40 -12.32 11.40
C GLY A 199 2.92 -12.17 11.49
N LYS A 200 3.43 -11.40 12.45
CA LYS A 200 4.88 -11.23 12.71
C LYS A 200 5.42 -12.25 13.71
N ARG A 201 4.56 -13.07 14.31
CA ARG A 201 4.89 -14.18 15.23
C ARG A 201 5.89 -13.80 16.34
N PRO A 202 5.66 -12.74 17.16
CA PRO A 202 6.60 -12.31 18.19
C PRO A 202 6.88 -13.39 19.23
N LEU A 203 5.84 -14.11 19.67
CA LEU A 203 5.98 -15.21 20.65
C LEU A 203 6.85 -16.39 20.13
N TYR A 204 6.79 -16.69 18.83
CA TYR A 204 7.65 -17.72 18.24
C TYR A 204 9.12 -17.34 18.34
N ARG A 205 9.44 -16.07 18.14
CA ARG A 205 10.83 -15.57 18.23
C ARG A 205 11.37 -15.64 19.67
N LEU A 206 10.54 -15.28 20.65
CA LEU A 206 10.91 -15.45 22.07
C LEU A 206 11.16 -16.92 22.41
N LYS A 207 10.33 -17.85 21.94
CA LYS A 207 10.52 -19.28 22.13
C LYS A 207 11.81 -19.78 21.46
N LEU A 208 12.14 -19.25 20.29
CA LEU A 208 13.39 -19.59 19.58
C LEU A 208 14.62 -19.16 20.39
N ILE A 209 14.65 -17.91 20.86
CA ILE A 209 15.75 -17.39 21.68
C ILE A 209 15.90 -18.19 22.98
N ASN A 210 14.79 -18.45 23.68
CA ASN A 210 14.81 -19.27 24.90
C ASN A 210 15.34 -20.69 24.62
N GLY A 211 15.02 -21.25 23.44
CA GLY A 211 15.56 -22.54 23.01
C GLY A 211 17.06 -22.53 22.75
N LEU A 212 17.60 -21.43 22.21
CA LEU A 212 19.04 -21.23 21.99
C LEU A 212 19.79 -21.09 23.32
N VAL A 213 19.29 -20.25 24.22
CA VAL A 213 19.86 -20.05 25.58
C VAL A 213 19.92 -21.37 26.34
N LYS A 214 18.86 -22.22 26.29
CA LYS A 214 18.87 -23.56 26.91
C LYS A 214 19.88 -24.53 26.33
N LYS A 215 20.35 -24.29 25.11
CA LYS A 215 21.39 -25.09 24.43
C LYS A 215 22.80 -24.52 24.63
N GLY A 216 22.97 -23.44 25.41
CA GLY A 216 24.27 -22.85 25.74
C GLY A 216 24.80 -21.84 24.70
N PHE A 217 23.91 -21.32 23.84
CA PHE A 217 24.24 -20.22 22.91
C PHE A 217 23.94 -18.87 23.51
#